data_1d9a3813ee37924047c86007c4f70b6d
#
_entry.id   1d9a3813ee37924047c86007c4f70b6d
#
_cell.length_a   1.000
_cell.length_b   1.000
_cell.length_c   1.000
_cell.angle_alpha   90.00
_cell.angle_beta   90.00
_cell.angle_gamma   90.00
#
_symmetry.space_group_name_H-M   'P 1'
#
loop_
_entity.id
_entity.type
_entity.pdbx_description
1 polymer ?
#
loop_
_entity_poly.entity_id
_entity_poly.type
_entity_poly.pdbx_seq_one_letter_code
_entity_poly.pdbx_strand_id
1 'polypeptide(L)'
;MQAGFAMLEVGSVNKKNTKNILVKNIFDACIAAIMWYAVGSSLAGGNGDDFTSTGENGFAGSGGFFRTVSTANKSAYAKAGWFFGWTFAGAGCTIVSGAIAERATFLAYALYSVILTGFVYPPVVHMMWGAGKFSAWRSGPRLFGDCGVIDFAGSGTVHMTGGVAAIIAAGCIGVRKGFPDALPEGQPVYQALGILILWMARRRRPAKAFTWACSTA
;
A
#
# COMPACT_ATOMS: atom_id res chain seq x y z
N MET A 1 -4.40 -3.79 10.99
CA MET A 1 -4.08 -4.52 9.75
C MET A 1 -2.65 -5.10 9.78
N GLN A 2 -1.62 -4.33 10.06
CA GLN A 2 -0.21 -4.79 10.06
C GLN A 2 0.03 -6.03 10.93
N ALA A 3 -0.50 -6.06 12.16
CA ALA A 3 -0.41 -7.24 13.01
C ALA A 3 -1.08 -8.49 12.41
N GLY A 4 -2.19 -8.30 11.69
CA GLY A 4 -2.88 -9.40 11.03
C GLY A 4 -2.06 -9.97 9.85
N PHE A 5 -1.45 -9.11 9.04
CA PHE A 5 -0.53 -9.54 7.98
C PHE A 5 0.69 -10.26 8.57
N ALA A 6 1.30 -9.69 9.63
CA ALA A 6 2.44 -10.31 10.28
C ALA A 6 2.12 -11.74 10.76
N MET A 7 0.96 -11.95 11.39
CA MET A 7 0.55 -13.27 11.86
C MET A 7 0.22 -14.23 10.70
N LEU A 8 -0.39 -13.73 9.62
CA LEU A 8 -0.66 -14.53 8.43
C LEU A 8 0.63 -14.99 7.76
N GLU A 9 1.62 -14.09 7.63
CA GLU A 9 2.93 -14.43 7.08
C GLU A 9 3.70 -15.40 7.97
N VAL A 10 3.70 -15.18 9.29
CA VAL A 10 4.29 -16.11 10.27
C VAL A 10 3.72 -17.51 10.12
N GLY A 11 2.41 -17.61 9.95
CA GLY A 11 1.73 -18.88 9.73
C GLY A 11 2.06 -19.55 8.37
N SER A 12 2.60 -18.79 7.42
CA SER A 12 2.88 -19.27 6.05
C SER A 12 4.35 -19.60 5.80
N VAL A 13 5.24 -19.34 6.74
CA VAL A 13 6.68 -19.61 6.64
C VAL A 13 7.12 -20.71 7.59
N ASN A 14 8.34 -21.24 7.39
CA ASN A 14 8.94 -22.19 8.33
C ASN A 14 9.13 -21.58 9.72
N LYS A 15 8.93 -22.37 10.77
CA LYS A 15 9.06 -21.97 12.19
C LYS A 15 10.37 -21.22 12.50
N LYS A 16 11.47 -21.64 11.89
CA LYS A 16 12.79 -20.99 12.03
C LYS A 16 12.84 -19.55 11.55
N ASN A 17 11.95 -19.17 10.63
CA ASN A 17 11.89 -17.83 10.03
C ASN A 17 10.90 -16.89 10.70
N THR A 18 10.14 -17.35 11.69
CA THR A 18 9.12 -16.55 12.42
C THR A 18 9.68 -15.22 12.92
N LYS A 19 10.82 -15.25 13.63
CA LYS A 19 11.45 -14.02 14.15
C LYS A 19 11.83 -13.05 13.03
N ASN A 20 12.38 -13.57 11.94
CA ASN A 20 12.82 -12.77 10.81
C ASN A 20 11.63 -12.05 10.13
N ILE A 21 10.52 -12.75 9.95
CA ILE A 21 9.30 -12.18 9.37
C ILE A 21 8.69 -11.11 10.28
N LEU A 22 8.62 -11.36 11.58
CA LEU A 22 8.11 -10.35 12.54
C LEU A 22 8.94 -9.07 12.51
N VAL A 23 10.27 -9.19 12.52
CA VAL A 23 11.17 -8.04 12.41
C VAL A 23 10.95 -7.29 11.10
N LYS A 24 10.87 -7.99 9.98
CA LYS A 24 10.59 -7.39 8.66
C LYS A 24 9.28 -6.61 8.64
N ASN A 25 8.20 -7.15 9.21
CA ASN A 25 6.91 -6.46 9.27
C ASN A 25 6.95 -5.18 10.14
N ILE A 26 7.74 -5.16 11.22
CA ILE A 26 7.95 -3.94 12.00
C ILE A 26 8.72 -2.91 11.17
N PHE A 27 9.78 -3.34 10.47
CA PHE A 27 10.55 -2.46 9.58
C PHE A 27 9.71 -1.87 8.45
N ASP A 28 8.81 -2.65 7.85
CA ASP A 28 7.87 -2.15 6.84
C ASP A 28 7.03 -0.99 7.37
N ALA A 29 6.45 -1.14 8.56
CA ALA A 29 5.66 -0.09 9.16
C ALA A 29 6.50 1.20 9.41
N CYS A 30 7.73 1.03 9.89
CA CYS A 30 8.64 2.16 10.13
C CYS A 30 9.10 2.83 8.84
N ILE A 31 9.57 2.04 7.86
CA ILE A 31 10.00 2.55 6.55
C ILE A 31 8.84 3.25 5.84
N ALA A 32 7.66 2.62 5.83
CA ALA A 32 6.47 3.23 5.25
C ALA A 32 6.10 4.56 5.91
N ALA A 33 6.24 4.69 7.24
CA ALA A 33 5.99 5.95 7.95
C ALA A 33 6.97 7.05 7.50
N ILE A 34 8.26 6.72 7.46
CA ILE A 34 9.32 7.66 7.07
C ILE A 34 9.15 8.10 5.62
N MET A 35 8.97 7.13 4.70
CA MET A 35 8.84 7.43 3.28
C MET A 35 7.54 8.15 2.95
N TRP A 36 6.43 7.79 3.61
CA TRP A 36 5.17 8.49 3.47
C TRP A 36 5.23 9.92 4.00
N TYR A 37 5.95 10.15 5.09
CA TYR A 37 6.21 11.48 5.62
C TYR A 37 7.08 12.33 4.68
N ALA A 38 8.18 11.76 4.20
CA ALA A 38 9.19 12.48 3.43
C ALA A 38 8.69 12.83 2.01
N VAL A 39 8.14 11.86 1.32
CA VAL A 39 7.87 11.94 -0.13
C VAL A 39 6.46 11.46 -0.48
N GLY A 40 6.02 10.34 0.07
CA GLY A 40 4.84 9.62 -0.38
C GLY A 40 3.56 10.45 -0.30
N SER A 41 3.30 11.12 0.81
CA SER A 41 2.10 11.95 0.96
C SER A 41 2.06 13.13 -0.04
N SER A 42 3.20 13.66 -0.42
CA SER A 42 3.32 14.75 -1.39
C SER A 42 3.03 14.29 -2.82
N LEU A 43 3.56 13.13 -3.20
CA LEU A 43 3.29 12.51 -4.50
C LEU A 43 1.85 12.00 -4.61
N ALA A 44 1.24 11.60 -3.49
CA ALA A 44 -0.13 11.12 -3.46
C ALA A 44 -1.16 12.27 -3.50
N GLY A 45 -0.95 13.34 -2.74
CA GLY A 45 -1.92 14.40 -2.55
C GLY A 45 -1.45 15.81 -2.94
N GLY A 46 -0.16 16.02 -3.19
CA GLY A 46 0.39 17.37 -3.43
C GLY A 46 0.39 18.22 -2.15
N ASN A 47 0.10 19.53 -2.29
CA ASN A 47 0.15 20.49 -1.19
C ASN A 47 -0.95 20.33 -0.13
N GLY A 48 -1.89 19.40 -0.32
CA GLY A 48 -2.99 19.16 0.60
C GLY A 48 -2.76 17.92 1.46
N ASP A 49 -3.39 17.92 2.64
CA ASP A 49 -3.53 16.70 3.44
C ASP A 49 -4.71 15.87 2.98
N ASP A 50 -5.52 16.42 2.09
CA ASP A 50 -6.61 15.74 1.40
C ASP A 50 -6.09 15.23 0.07
N PHE A 51 -6.50 14.00 -0.31
CA PHE A 51 -6.25 13.43 -1.64
C PHE A 51 -6.89 14.23 -2.78
N THR A 52 -7.53 15.35 -2.44
CA THR A 52 -8.28 16.24 -3.34
C THR A 52 -7.44 17.36 -3.94
N SER A 53 -6.10 17.32 -3.87
CA SER A 53 -5.30 18.38 -4.43
C SER A 53 -5.57 18.57 -5.92
N THR A 54 -5.89 19.80 -6.28
CA THR A 54 -6.15 20.28 -7.64
C THR A 54 -4.87 20.42 -8.47
N GLY A 55 -3.95 19.44 -8.36
CA GLY A 55 -2.73 19.44 -9.15
C GLY A 55 -3.04 19.28 -10.63
N GLU A 56 -2.49 20.14 -11.47
CA GLU A 56 -2.61 20.05 -12.93
C GLU A 56 -2.00 18.74 -13.48
N ASN A 57 -1.04 18.16 -12.74
CA ASN A 57 -0.40 16.91 -13.09
C ASN A 57 -1.30 15.70 -12.77
N GLY A 58 -1.76 15.02 -13.80
CA GLY A 58 -2.63 13.84 -13.66
C GLY A 58 -1.92 12.55 -13.27
N PHE A 59 -0.59 12.56 -13.07
CA PHE A 59 0.20 11.37 -12.75
C PHE A 59 0.61 11.31 -11.28
N ALA A 60 1.12 12.42 -10.73
CA ALA A 60 1.57 12.49 -9.34
C ALA A 60 1.36 13.90 -8.78
N GLY A 61 1.14 14.00 -7.48
CA GLY A 61 1.11 15.28 -6.78
C GLY A 61 2.48 15.95 -6.76
N SER A 62 2.48 17.27 -6.56
CA SER A 62 3.70 18.08 -6.47
C SER A 62 3.64 19.02 -5.28
N GLY A 63 4.75 19.12 -4.55
CA GLY A 63 4.89 20.02 -3.40
C GLY A 63 4.53 19.41 -2.05
N GLY A 64 4.89 20.10 -0.98
CA GLY A 64 4.65 19.65 0.39
C GLY A 64 5.56 18.50 0.87
N PHE A 65 6.69 18.28 0.22
CA PHE A 65 7.70 17.30 0.65
C PHE A 65 8.14 17.56 2.09
N PHE A 66 8.40 16.50 2.85
CA PHE A 66 8.69 16.57 4.28
C PHE A 66 7.66 17.34 5.09
N ARG A 67 6.43 17.41 4.57
CA ARG A 67 5.32 18.19 5.16
C ARG A 67 5.69 19.65 5.45
N THR A 68 6.47 20.25 4.57
CA THR A 68 6.96 21.64 4.71
C THR A 68 5.84 22.70 4.63
N VAL A 69 4.69 22.34 4.10
CA VAL A 69 3.52 23.23 4.13
C VAL A 69 3.01 23.30 5.58
N SER A 70 2.96 24.50 6.12
CA SER A 70 2.63 24.78 7.52
C SER A 70 1.44 23.95 8.02
N THR A 71 1.71 23.05 8.94
CA THR A 71 0.69 22.23 9.61
C THR A 71 0.01 22.97 10.76
N ALA A 72 0.43 24.21 11.04
CA ALA A 72 -0.02 24.96 12.21
C ALA A 72 -1.56 25.21 12.21
N ASN A 73 -2.16 25.34 11.03
CA ASN A 73 -3.60 25.59 10.87
C ASN A 73 -4.38 24.42 10.27
N LYS A 74 -3.77 23.23 10.16
CA LYS A 74 -4.45 22.09 9.55
C LYS A 74 -5.35 21.37 10.56
N SER A 75 -6.57 21.09 10.11
CA SER A 75 -7.60 20.44 10.93
C SER A 75 -7.13 19.06 11.43
N ALA A 76 -7.72 18.59 12.53
CA ALA A 76 -7.52 17.22 13.02
C ALA A 76 -7.84 16.16 11.93
N TYR A 77 -8.76 16.50 11.02
CA TYR A 77 -9.13 15.66 9.87
C TYR A 77 -7.96 15.42 8.90
N ALA A 78 -7.18 16.46 8.60
CA ALA A 78 -6.01 16.34 7.72
C ALA A 78 -4.91 15.44 8.30
N LYS A 79 -4.71 15.51 9.63
CA LYS A 79 -3.77 14.62 10.33
C LYS A 79 -4.25 13.16 10.30
N ALA A 80 -5.55 12.95 10.47
CA ALA A 80 -6.16 11.63 10.37
C ALA A 80 -6.06 11.06 8.94
N GLY A 81 -6.23 11.90 7.91
CA GLY A 81 -6.05 11.55 6.50
C GLY A 81 -4.62 11.08 6.19
N TRP A 82 -3.62 11.81 6.67
CA TRP A 82 -2.21 11.42 6.52
C TRP A 82 -1.93 10.05 7.19
N PHE A 83 -2.37 9.88 8.42
CA PHE A 83 -2.22 8.62 9.16
C PHE A 83 -2.89 7.46 8.42
N PHE A 84 -4.06 7.70 7.88
CA PHE A 84 -4.81 6.73 7.07
C PHE A 84 -4.04 6.35 5.80
N GLY A 85 -3.49 7.33 5.07
CA GLY A 85 -2.64 7.09 3.89
C GLY A 85 -1.40 6.25 4.20
N TRP A 86 -0.69 6.56 5.29
CA TRP A 86 0.43 5.76 5.76
C TRP A 86 0.04 4.29 6.00
N THR A 87 -1.08 4.03 6.66
CA THR A 87 -1.50 2.64 6.94
C THR A 87 -1.77 1.84 5.67
N PHE A 88 -2.23 2.48 4.60
CA PHE A 88 -2.41 1.83 3.30
C PHE A 88 -1.11 1.65 2.53
N ALA A 89 -0.19 2.60 2.59
CA ALA A 89 1.15 2.45 2.03
C ALA A 89 1.87 1.23 2.65
N GLY A 90 1.81 1.11 3.97
CA GLY A 90 2.32 -0.06 4.69
C GLY A 90 1.62 -1.36 4.29
N ALA A 91 0.30 -1.34 4.11
CA ALA A 91 -0.45 -2.53 3.67
C ALA A 91 -0.02 -2.99 2.27
N GLY A 92 0.13 -2.06 1.31
CA GLY A 92 0.62 -2.37 -0.03
C GLY A 92 2.01 -3.01 -0.02
N CYS A 93 2.91 -2.51 0.83
CA CYS A 93 4.24 -3.06 1.02
C CYS A 93 4.20 -4.47 1.62
N THR A 94 3.37 -4.69 2.63
CA THR A 94 3.25 -5.99 3.31
C THR A 94 2.66 -7.07 2.40
N ILE A 95 1.83 -6.74 1.41
CA ILE A 95 1.36 -7.71 0.41
C ILE A 95 2.54 -8.30 -0.37
N VAL A 96 3.53 -7.48 -0.73
CA VAL A 96 4.75 -7.95 -1.41
C VAL A 96 5.61 -8.80 -0.49
N SER A 97 5.69 -8.45 0.80
CA SER A 97 6.53 -9.13 1.77
C SER A 97 6.23 -10.62 1.87
N GLY A 98 4.96 -10.99 1.84
CA GLY A 98 4.53 -12.39 1.84
C GLY A 98 5.02 -13.18 0.62
N ALA A 99 5.03 -12.57 -0.56
CA ALA A 99 5.50 -13.21 -1.78
C ALA A 99 7.01 -13.48 -1.80
N ILE A 100 7.81 -12.59 -1.19
CA ILE A 100 9.28 -12.69 -1.14
C ILE A 100 9.80 -13.24 0.20
N ALA A 101 8.89 -13.65 1.08
CA ALA A 101 9.23 -14.30 2.33
C ALA A 101 10.14 -15.52 2.07
N GLU A 102 11.18 -15.67 2.90
CA GLU A 102 12.20 -16.73 2.80
C GLU A 102 13.08 -16.70 1.54
N ARG A 103 12.91 -15.72 0.65
CA ARG A 103 13.68 -15.62 -0.61
C ARG A 103 14.60 -14.39 -0.64
N ALA A 104 14.18 -13.28 0.00
CA ALA A 104 14.90 -12.02 -0.02
C ALA A 104 15.79 -11.84 1.21
N THR A 105 16.97 -11.26 1.00
CA THR A 105 17.82 -10.76 2.09
C THR A 105 17.16 -9.57 2.79
N PHE A 106 17.58 -9.27 4.01
CA PHE A 106 17.03 -8.14 4.76
C PHE A 106 17.26 -6.79 4.06
N LEU A 107 18.44 -6.59 3.46
CA LEU A 107 18.75 -5.36 2.74
C LEU A 107 17.88 -5.20 1.48
N ALA A 108 17.73 -6.26 0.67
CA ALA A 108 16.84 -6.23 -0.49
C ALA A 108 15.39 -5.93 -0.09
N TYR A 109 14.97 -6.47 1.05
CA TYR A 109 13.67 -6.21 1.64
C TYR A 109 13.48 -4.74 2.02
N ALA A 110 14.45 -4.14 2.71
CA ALA A 110 14.41 -2.71 3.07
C ALA A 110 14.39 -1.80 1.84
N LEU A 111 15.21 -2.11 0.83
CA LEU A 111 15.27 -1.32 -0.41
C LEU A 111 13.95 -1.34 -1.17
N TYR A 112 13.32 -2.50 -1.35
CA TYR A 112 12.02 -2.52 -2.03
C TYR A 112 10.95 -1.76 -1.25
N SER A 113 10.96 -1.85 0.09
CA SER A 113 10.01 -1.12 0.94
C SER A 113 10.12 0.39 0.74
N VAL A 114 11.34 0.92 0.68
CA VAL A 114 11.62 2.34 0.38
C VAL A 114 11.06 2.72 -1.00
N ILE A 115 11.38 1.93 -2.03
CA ILE A 115 10.98 2.22 -3.40
C ILE A 115 9.45 2.14 -3.55
N LEU A 116 8.85 1.09 -3.02
CA LEU A 116 7.41 0.88 -3.14
C LEU A 116 6.61 1.96 -2.42
N THR A 117 6.94 2.24 -1.16
CA THR A 117 6.18 3.19 -0.33
C THR A 117 6.48 4.66 -0.64
N GLY A 118 7.68 4.96 -1.14
CA GLY A 118 8.09 6.32 -1.49
C GLY A 118 7.74 6.75 -2.92
N PHE A 119 7.85 5.84 -3.89
CA PHE A 119 7.84 6.22 -5.30
C PHE A 119 6.82 5.46 -6.17
N VAL A 120 6.53 4.19 -5.90
CA VAL A 120 5.61 3.41 -6.75
C VAL A 120 4.16 3.59 -6.31
N TYR A 121 3.89 3.39 -5.03
CA TYR A 121 2.55 3.44 -4.48
C TYR A 121 1.92 4.85 -4.50
N PRO A 122 2.62 5.95 -4.13
CA PRO A 122 2.03 7.27 -4.06
C PRO A 122 1.47 7.81 -5.39
N PRO A 123 2.14 7.68 -6.55
CA PRO A 123 1.55 8.05 -7.83
C PRO A 123 0.27 7.26 -8.16
N VAL A 124 0.20 5.98 -7.79
CA VAL A 124 -1.02 5.19 -7.98
C VAL A 124 -2.16 5.75 -7.11
N VAL A 125 -1.87 6.11 -5.86
CA VAL A 125 -2.84 6.80 -4.98
C VAL A 125 -3.32 8.10 -5.62
N HIS A 126 -2.42 8.91 -6.15
CA HIS A 126 -2.77 10.16 -6.83
C HIS A 126 -3.67 9.91 -8.05
N MET A 127 -3.30 8.94 -8.88
CA MET A 127 -4.05 8.62 -10.10
C MET A 127 -5.45 8.09 -9.82
N MET A 128 -5.65 7.34 -8.74
CA MET A 128 -6.90 6.63 -8.43
C MET A 128 -7.80 7.37 -7.44
N TRP A 129 -7.24 7.90 -6.36
CA TRP A 129 -7.96 8.56 -5.27
C TRP A 129 -7.82 10.08 -5.24
N GLY A 130 -6.76 10.59 -5.86
CA GLY A 130 -6.49 12.03 -5.98
C GLY A 130 -7.11 12.66 -7.22
N ALA A 131 -6.49 13.73 -7.71
CA ALA A 131 -6.87 14.43 -8.93
C ALA A 131 -6.21 13.83 -10.21
N GLY A 132 -5.79 12.58 -10.15
CA GLY A 132 -5.11 11.90 -11.23
C GLY A 132 -6.03 11.47 -12.39
N LYS A 133 -5.42 11.04 -13.51
CA LYS A 133 -6.14 10.77 -14.77
C LYS A 133 -7.14 9.62 -14.71
N PHE A 134 -7.02 8.70 -13.75
CA PHE A 134 -7.97 7.60 -13.58
C PHE A 134 -9.13 7.95 -12.65
N SER A 135 -8.97 9.00 -11.82
CA SER A 135 -9.92 9.33 -10.77
C SER A 135 -11.27 9.81 -11.32
N ALA A 136 -12.36 9.29 -10.75
CA ALA A 136 -13.71 9.80 -11.02
C ALA A 136 -13.93 11.23 -10.47
N TRP A 137 -13.09 11.67 -9.54
CA TRP A 137 -13.17 12.99 -8.89
C TRP A 137 -12.41 14.08 -9.65
N ARG A 138 -11.71 13.74 -10.73
CA ARG A 138 -10.96 14.70 -11.54
C ARG A 138 -11.90 15.64 -12.29
N SER A 139 -11.69 16.94 -12.17
CA SER A 139 -12.42 17.98 -12.91
C SER A 139 -11.91 18.24 -14.33
N GLY A 140 -10.70 17.75 -14.67
CA GLY A 140 -10.08 17.87 -15.98
C GLY A 140 -10.24 16.60 -16.85
N PRO A 141 -9.61 16.56 -18.03
CA PRO A 141 -9.71 15.39 -18.93
C PRO A 141 -9.16 14.13 -18.24
N ARG A 142 -9.94 13.05 -18.31
CA ARG A 142 -9.59 11.72 -17.79
C ARG A 142 -8.96 10.86 -18.86
N LEU A 143 -8.29 9.77 -18.49
CA LEU A 143 -7.61 8.90 -19.45
C LEU A 143 -8.60 8.15 -20.37
N PHE A 144 -9.78 7.81 -19.83
CA PHE A 144 -10.81 7.05 -20.57
C PHE A 144 -12.03 7.93 -20.88
N GLY A 145 -11.80 9.12 -21.42
CA GLY A 145 -12.85 10.09 -21.75
C GLY A 145 -13.54 10.61 -20.48
N ASP A 146 -14.87 10.55 -20.44
CA ASP A 146 -15.64 11.05 -19.29
C ASP A 146 -15.78 10.03 -18.15
N CYS A 147 -15.20 8.84 -18.31
CA CYS A 147 -15.24 7.78 -17.30
C CYS A 147 -14.07 7.86 -16.35
N GLY A 148 -14.32 7.66 -15.05
CA GLY A 148 -13.30 7.56 -14.02
C GLY A 148 -13.52 6.34 -13.13
N VAL A 149 -12.46 5.93 -12.44
CA VAL A 149 -12.45 4.80 -11.54
C VAL A 149 -12.90 5.24 -10.14
N ILE A 150 -13.76 4.43 -9.52
CA ILE A 150 -14.08 4.52 -8.11
C ILE A 150 -13.53 3.28 -7.43
N ASP A 151 -12.49 3.44 -6.64
CA ASP A 151 -11.92 2.39 -5.79
C ASP A 151 -12.15 2.74 -4.32
N PHE A 152 -13.30 2.34 -3.80
CA PHE A 152 -13.73 2.72 -2.46
C PHE A 152 -12.90 2.07 -1.35
N ALA A 153 -12.46 0.82 -1.54
CA ALA A 153 -11.83 0.02 -0.50
C ALA A 153 -10.34 -0.28 -0.75
N GLY A 154 -9.75 0.24 -1.82
CA GLY A 154 -8.35 0.03 -2.17
C GLY A 154 -8.08 -1.32 -2.84
N SER A 155 -9.09 -1.93 -3.47
CA SER A 155 -8.88 -3.19 -4.20
C SER A 155 -7.93 -3.01 -5.39
N GLY A 156 -8.04 -1.90 -6.12
CA GLY A 156 -7.11 -1.51 -7.18
C GLY A 156 -5.88 -0.82 -6.62
N THR A 157 -6.09 0.28 -5.92
CA THR A 157 -5.02 1.18 -5.46
C THR A 157 -4.02 0.48 -4.54
N VAL A 158 -4.47 -0.37 -3.63
CA VAL A 158 -3.61 -1.03 -2.62
C VAL A 158 -3.32 -2.48 -3.01
N HIS A 159 -4.37 -3.29 -3.15
CA HIS A 159 -4.20 -4.73 -3.29
C HIS A 159 -3.69 -5.14 -4.68
N MET A 160 -4.19 -4.54 -5.76
CA MET A 160 -3.70 -4.84 -7.11
C MET A 160 -2.27 -4.32 -7.29
N THR A 161 -1.96 -3.13 -6.80
CA THR A 161 -0.59 -2.58 -6.86
C THR A 161 0.37 -3.47 -6.08
N GLY A 162 0.03 -3.86 -4.85
CA GLY A 162 0.83 -4.79 -4.06
C GLY A 162 0.94 -6.17 -4.72
N GLY A 163 -0.14 -6.69 -5.29
CA GLY A 163 -0.17 -7.98 -5.97
C GLY A 163 0.70 -8.01 -7.24
N VAL A 164 0.64 -6.99 -8.08
CA VAL A 164 1.49 -6.86 -9.28
C VAL A 164 2.97 -6.75 -8.88
N ALA A 165 3.28 -5.91 -7.90
CA ALA A 165 4.64 -5.80 -7.38
C ALA A 165 5.13 -7.14 -6.80
N ALA A 166 4.27 -7.90 -6.13
CA ALA A 166 4.57 -9.22 -5.59
C ALA A 166 4.90 -10.24 -6.70
N ILE A 167 4.13 -10.25 -7.80
CA ILE A 167 4.38 -11.13 -8.95
C ILE A 167 5.73 -10.80 -9.58
N ILE A 168 6.01 -9.53 -9.82
CA ILE A 168 7.28 -9.08 -10.39
C ILE A 168 8.45 -9.45 -9.46
N ALA A 169 8.34 -9.14 -8.18
CA ALA A 169 9.38 -9.45 -7.19
C ALA A 169 9.64 -10.96 -7.08
N ALA A 170 8.59 -11.78 -7.07
CA ALA A 170 8.71 -13.24 -7.04
C ALA A 170 9.37 -13.78 -8.30
N GLY A 171 9.06 -13.23 -9.48
CA GLY A 171 9.69 -13.58 -10.75
C GLY A 171 11.17 -13.21 -10.81
N CYS A 172 11.53 -12.01 -10.33
CA CYS A 172 12.93 -11.56 -10.30
C CYS A 172 13.81 -12.35 -9.31
N ILE A 173 13.26 -12.70 -8.15
CA ILE A 173 14.03 -13.40 -7.09
C ILE A 173 14.09 -14.91 -7.36
N GLY A 174 13.06 -15.45 -8.02
CA GLY A 174 12.98 -16.88 -8.30
C GLY A 174 12.44 -17.73 -7.14
N VAL A 175 12.68 -19.04 -7.19
CA VAL A 175 12.15 -20.02 -6.25
C VAL A 175 12.89 -20.03 -4.93
N ARG A 176 12.23 -20.55 -3.88
CA ARG A 176 12.86 -20.77 -2.56
C ARG A 176 13.94 -21.84 -2.64
N LYS A 177 14.98 -21.70 -1.83
CA LYS A 177 15.99 -22.75 -1.68
C LYS A 177 15.34 -24.05 -1.17
N GLY A 178 15.62 -25.16 -1.83
CA GLY A 178 15.07 -26.47 -1.49
C GLY A 178 13.70 -26.77 -2.11
N PHE A 179 13.16 -25.92 -2.98
CA PHE A 179 11.96 -26.25 -3.74
C PHE A 179 12.30 -27.27 -4.86
N PRO A 180 11.44 -28.28 -5.13
CA PRO A 180 10.15 -28.60 -4.50
C PRO A 180 10.20 -29.45 -3.23
N ASP A 181 11.37 -29.99 -2.84
CA ASP A 181 11.50 -31.04 -1.82
C ASP A 181 11.24 -30.53 -0.39
N ALA A 182 11.48 -29.24 -0.14
CA ALA A 182 11.26 -28.62 1.16
C ALA A 182 10.18 -27.52 1.07
N LEU A 183 8.92 -27.91 1.16
CA LEU A 183 7.82 -26.98 1.32
C LEU A 183 7.77 -26.47 2.78
N PRO A 184 7.42 -25.20 3.02
CA PRO A 184 7.29 -24.69 4.37
C PRO A 184 6.16 -25.40 5.12
N GLU A 185 6.45 -25.87 6.32
CA GLU A 185 5.40 -26.35 7.23
C GLU A 185 4.60 -25.15 7.73
N GLY A 186 3.41 -24.95 7.17
CA GLY A 186 2.50 -23.90 7.61
C GLY A 186 2.06 -24.11 9.07
N GLN A 187 1.76 -23.01 9.73
CA GLN A 187 1.23 -22.99 11.10
C GLN A 187 -0.22 -22.48 11.09
N PRO A 188 -1.22 -23.37 10.92
CA PRO A 188 -2.61 -22.98 10.68
C PRO A 188 -3.20 -22.08 11.77
N VAL A 189 -2.76 -22.25 13.02
CA VAL A 189 -3.21 -21.43 14.17
C VAL A 189 -2.86 -19.95 13.94
N TYR A 190 -1.62 -19.66 13.56
CA TYR A 190 -1.21 -18.27 13.28
C TYR A 190 -1.85 -17.71 12.01
N GLN A 191 -2.06 -18.55 10.99
CA GLN A 191 -2.80 -18.13 9.81
C GLN A 191 -4.24 -17.75 10.16
N ALA A 192 -4.96 -18.58 10.91
CA ALA A 192 -6.31 -18.30 11.35
C ALA A 192 -6.38 -17.03 12.21
N LEU A 193 -5.46 -16.86 13.15
CA LEU A 193 -5.36 -15.65 13.98
C LEU A 193 -5.12 -14.40 13.11
N GLY A 194 -4.22 -14.48 12.14
CA GLY A 194 -3.95 -13.40 11.19
C GLY A 194 -5.19 -13.01 10.39
N ILE A 195 -5.92 -14.00 9.87
CA ILE A 195 -7.18 -13.79 9.14
C ILE A 195 -8.23 -13.12 10.01
N LEU A 196 -8.42 -13.57 11.25
CA LEU A 196 -9.38 -12.98 12.18
C LEU A 196 -9.06 -11.52 12.50
N ILE A 197 -7.79 -11.19 12.74
CA ILE A 197 -7.34 -9.80 12.98
C ILE A 197 -7.60 -8.94 11.74
N LEU A 198 -7.29 -9.43 10.54
CA LEU A 198 -7.54 -8.72 9.28
C LEU A 198 -9.03 -8.52 9.05
N TRP A 199 -9.85 -9.51 9.32
CA TRP A 199 -11.30 -9.44 9.20
C TRP A 199 -11.90 -8.40 10.16
N MET A 200 -11.48 -8.37 11.41
CA MET A 200 -11.90 -7.33 12.36
C MET A 200 -11.53 -5.92 11.89
N ALA A 201 -10.33 -5.75 11.36
CA ALA A 201 -9.87 -4.46 10.86
C ALA A 201 -10.68 -3.96 9.64
N ARG A 202 -11.21 -4.88 8.81
CA ARG A 202 -12.02 -4.58 7.62
C ARG A 202 -13.51 -4.34 7.92
N ARG A 203 -14.01 -4.81 9.06
CA ARG A 203 -15.45 -4.89 9.35
C ARG A 203 -16.19 -3.55 9.35
N ARG A 204 -15.51 -2.43 9.41
CA ARG A 204 -16.13 -1.10 9.46
C ARG A 204 -16.48 -0.48 8.10
N ARG A 205 -16.20 -1.15 6.99
CA ARG A 205 -16.53 -0.64 5.65
C ARG A 205 -17.22 -1.72 4.82
N PRO A 206 -18.44 -1.46 4.29
CA PRO A 206 -19.00 -2.34 3.27
C PRO A 206 -18.02 -2.36 2.09
N ALA A 207 -17.63 -3.56 1.69
CA ALA A 207 -16.77 -3.76 0.53
C ALA A 207 -17.54 -3.32 -0.73
N LYS A 208 -17.40 -2.06 -1.12
CA LYS A 208 -17.81 -1.63 -2.46
C LYS A 208 -16.64 -1.95 -3.38
N ALA A 209 -16.93 -2.76 -4.37
CA ALA A 209 -15.99 -3.17 -5.38
C ALA A 209 -15.45 -1.94 -6.17
N PHE A 210 -14.30 -2.13 -6.77
CA PHE A 210 -13.78 -1.29 -7.83
C PHE A 210 -14.86 -1.12 -8.92
N THR A 211 -15.27 0.11 -9.18
CA THR A 211 -16.30 0.42 -10.18
C THR A 211 -15.87 1.57 -11.08
N TRP A 212 -16.41 1.60 -12.28
CA TRP A 212 -16.28 2.73 -13.20
C TRP A 212 -17.45 3.68 -13.02
N ALA A 213 -17.17 4.99 -12.91
CA ALA A 213 -18.19 6.03 -12.99
C ALA A 213 -17.98 6.81 -14.26
N CYS A 214 -18.98 6.79 -15.14
CA CYS A 214 -19.04 7.60 -16.34
C CYS A 214 -19.99 8.77 -16.09
N SER A 215 -19.59 9.97 -16.51
CA SER A 215 -20.50 11.09 -16.59
C SER A 215 -21.46 10.82 -17.75
N THR A 216 -22.73 10.66 -17.46
CA THR A 216 -23.78 10.76 -18.48
C THR A 216 -23.94 12.24 -18.77
N ALA A 217 -23.38 12.71 -19.91
CA ALA A 217 -23.61 14.05 -20.43
C ALA A 217 -25.07 14.22 -20.82
#